data_6daffec3a9476e03becdafe5ebc18902
#
_entry.id   6daffec3a9476e03becdafe5ebc18902
#
_cell.length_a   1.000
_cell.length_b   1.000
_cell.length_c   1.000
_cell.angle_alpha   90.00
_cell.angle_beta   90.00
_cell.angle_gamma   90.00
#
_symmetry.space_group_name_H-M   'P 1'
#
loop_
_entity.id
_entity.type
_entity.pdbx_description
1 polymer ?
#
loop_
_entity_poly.entity_id
_entity_poly.type
_entity_poly.pdbx_seq_one_letter_code
_entity_poly.pdbx_strand_id
1 'polypeptide(L)'
;MGFTSIPIRNIIREAVARGGIIVDVRDRDEFLEGHLPMAVNIPFELIEAREYTLPKSKYLLVYCAHGVSSMKAALIMSEDGYRVINTVGGLAQYRGPLTRQR
;
A
#
# COMPACT_ATOMS: atom_id res chain seq x y z
N MET A 1 1.93 -18.08 6.53
CA MET A 1 1.44 -16.74 6.21
C MET A 1 2.39 -16.04 5.29
N GLY A 2 1.88 -15.39 4.31
CA GLY A 2 2.73 -14.70 3.40
C GLY A 2 1.93 -13.76 2.54
N PHE A 3 2.57 -13.23 1.54
CA PHE A 3 1.96 -12.33 0.59
C PHE A 3 2.64 -12.53 -0.76
N THR A 4 1.96 -12.10 -1.80
CA THR A 4 2.54 -12.05 -3.13
C THR A 4 3.05 -10.65 -3.41
N SER A 5 3.94 -10.52 -4.40
CA SER A 5 4.48 -9.23 -4.80
C SER A 5 4.28 -9.03 -6.30
N ILE A 6 3.95 -7.79 -6.67
CA ILE A 6 3.80 -7.39 -8.07
C ILE A 6 4.60 -6.10 -8.29
N PRO A 7 4.98 -5.79 -9.54
CA PRO A 7 5.59 -4.48 -9.80
C PRO A 7 4.61 -3.34 -9.52
N ILE A 8 5.14 -2.22 -9.01
CA ILE A 8 4.28 -1.07 -8.70
C ILE A 8 3.48 -0.59 -9.93
N ARG A 9 4.03 -0.75 -11.13
CA ARG A 9 3.33 -0.30 -12.33
C ARG A 9 1.99 -1.02 -12.56
N ASN A 10 1.79 -2.17 -11.93
CA ASN A 10 0.55 -2.95 -12.08
C ASN A 10 -0.46 -2.71 -10.97
N ILE A 11 -0.16 -1.83 -10.01
CA ILE A 11 -0.96 -1.71 -8.79
C ILE A 11 -2.41 -1.27 -9.04
N ILE A 12 -2.59 -0.27 -9.91
CA ILE A 12 -3.95 0.24 -10.19
C ILE A 12 -4.78 -0.84 -10.86
N ARG A 13 -4.23 -1.48 -11.90
CA ARG A 13 -4.94 -2.52 -12.62
C ARG A 13 -5.33 -3.68 -11.70
N GLU A 14 -4.41 -4.12 -10.86
CA GLU A 14 -4.69 -5.22 -9.93
C GLU A 14 -5.72 -4.83 -8.87
N ALA A 15 -5.63 -3.60 -8.36
CA ALA A 15 -6.60 -3.14 -7.38
C ALA A 15 -8.00 -3.10 -7.95
N VAL A 16 -8.14 -2.59 -9.16
CA VAL A 16 -9.45 -2.53 -9.83
C VAL A 16 -9.98 -3.93 -10.10
N ALA A 17 -9.13 -4.80 -10.63
CA ALA A 17 -9.54 -6.16 -10.98
C ALA A 17 -10.01 -6.96 -9.76
N ARG A 18 -9.42 -6.71 -8.59
CA ARG A 18 -9.71 -7.46 -7.36
C ARG A 18 -10.67 -6.75 -6.44
N GLY A 19 -11.07 -5.52 -6.75
CA GLY A 19 -11.84 -4.70 -5.82
C GLY A 19 -11.05 -4.43 -4.54
N GLY A 20 -9.73 -4.28 -4.67
CA GLY A 20 -8.85 -4.13 -3.53
C GLY A 20 -8.66 -2.69 -3.08
N ILE A 21 -8.00 -2.54 -1.95
CA ILE A 21 -7.69 -1.23 -1.36
C ILE A 21 -6.19 -0.98 -1.52
N ILE A 22 -5.83 0.17 -2.09
CA ILE A 22 -4.43 0.59 -2.19
C ILE A 22 -4.06 1.31 -0.91
N VAL A 23 -2.98 0.87 -0.27
CA VAL A 23 -2.53 1.41 1.01
C VAL A 23 -1.15 2.02 0.85
N ASP A 24 -1.05 3.32 1.12
CA ASP A 24 0.20 4.07 1.13
C ASP A 24 0.71 4.10 2.56
N VAL A 25 1.89 3.51 2.80
CA VAL A 25 2.44 3.41 4.16
C VAL A 25 3.49 4.48 4.45
N ARG A 26 3.60 5.48 3.55
CA ARG A 26 4.51 6.61 3.77
C ARG A 26 3.93 7.55 4.82
N ASP A 27 4.74 8.51 5.26
CA ASP A 27 4.28 9.53 6.17
C ASP A 27 3.16 10.36 5.54
N ARG A 28 2.31 10.90 6.39
CA ARG A 28 1.15 11.68 5.92
C ARG A 28 1.56 12.88 5.05
N ASP A 29 2.63 13.58 5.43
CA ASP A 29 3.09 14.73 4.64
C ASP A 29 3.47 14.33 3.22
N GLU A 30 4.16 13.20 3.08
CA GLU A 30 4.51 12.68 1.76
C GLU A 30 3.27 12.29 0.98
N PHE A 31 2.32 11.65 1.65
CA PHE A 31 1.07 11.25 1.03
C PHE A 31 0.33 12.46 0.45
N LEU A 32 0.26 13.54 1.22
CA LEU A 32 -0.47 14.75 0.79
C LEU A 32 0.21 15.43 -0.40
N GLU A 33 1.53 15.32 -0.53
CA GLU A 33 2.27 15.90 -1.66
C GLU A 33 2.00 15.18 -2.97
N GLY A 34 1.64 13.90 -2.89
CA GLY A 34 1.32 13.14 -4.07
C GLY A 34 1.24 11.66 -3.75
N HIS A 35 0.15 11.03 -4.16
CA HIS A 35 -0.09 9.61 -3.89
C HIS A 35 -0.84 8.99 -5.06
N LEU A 36 -0.87 7.68 -5.09
CA LEU A 36 -1.60 6.96 -6.13
C LEU A 36 -3.10 7.25 -6.01
N PRO A 37 -3.80 7.35 -7.16
CA PRO A 37 -5.26 7.50 -7.12
C PRO A 37 -5.90 6.40 -6.28
N MET A 38 -6.92 6.73 -5.52
CA MET A 38 -7.68 5.82 -4.68
C MET A 38 -6.94 5.29 -3.45
N ALA A 39 -5.68 5.69 -3.23
CA ALA A 39 -4.91 5.19 -2.10
C ALA A 39 -5.43 5.78 -0.78
N VAL A 40 -5.41 4.95 0.26
CA VAL A 40 -5.60 5.41 1.63
C VAL A 40 -4.25 5.44 2.31
N ASN A 41 -4.06 6.36 3.24
CA ASN A 41 -2.78 6.50 3.92
C ASN A 41 -2.85 5.89 5.32
N ILE A 42 -2.02 4.89 5.54
CA ILE A 42 -1.80 4.33 6.88
C ILE A 42 -0.29 4.30 7.08
N PRO A 43 0.26 5.31 7.76
CA PRO A 43 1.71 5.36 8.00
C PRO A 43 2.22 4.09 8.64
N PHE A 44 3.43 3.69 8.27
CA PHE A 44 4.01 2.43 8.70
C PHE A 44 4.01 2.25 10.22
N GLU A 45 4.26 3.32 10.99
CA GLU A 45 4.29 3.19 12.44
C GLU A 45 2.95 2.77 13.04
N LEU A 46 1.83 3.10 12.39
CA LEU A 46 0.52 2.63 12.85
C LEU A 46 0.34 1.15 12.58
N ILE A 47 0.88 0.66 11.46
CA ILE A 47 0.83 -0.76 11.14
C ILE A 47 1.71 -1.53 12.12
N GLU A 48 2.90 -1.02 12.39
CA GLU A 48 3.83 -1.63 13.32
C GLU A 48 3.23 -1.70 14.73
N ALA A 49 2.52 -0.65 15.14
CA ALA A 49 1.86 -0.59 16.44
C ALA A 49 0.53 -1.35 16.45
N ARG A 50 0.09 -1.87 15.32
CA ARG A 50 -1.21 -2.57 15.18
C ARG A 50 -2.39 -1.64 15.44
N GLU A 51 -2.21 -0.35 15.17
CA GLU A 51 -3.24 0.68 15.40
C GLU A 51 -3.89 1.09 14.08
N TYR A 52 -4.44 0.11 13.40
CA TYR A 52 -5.14 0.33 12.13
C TYR A 52 -6.21 -0.74 11.96
N THR A 53 -7.21 -0.44 11.13
CA THR A 53 -8.27 -1.39 10.82
C THR A 53 -8.69 -1.22 9.37
N LEU A 54 -8.77 -2.33 8.64
CA LEU A 54 -9.24 -2.38 7.27
C LEU A 54 -10.13 -3.60 7.10
N PRO A 55 -10.99 -3.64 6.08
CA PRO A 55 -11.83 -4.81 5.85
C PRO A 55 -11.00 -6.03 5.51
N LYS A 56 -11.19 -7.12 6.24
CA LYS A 56 -10.48 -8.38 5.98
C LYS A 56 -10.97 -9.09 4.73
N SER A 57 -12.12 -8.70 4.22
CA SER A 57 -12.69 -9.26 3.00
C SER A 57 -12.03 -8.70 1.72
N LYS A 58 -11.22 -7.67 1.84
CA LYS A 58 -10.61 -7.00 0.69
C LYS A 58 -9.13 -7.33 0.59
N TYR A 59 -8.62 -7.41 -0.64
CA TYR A 59 -7.17 -7.42 -0.84
C TYR A 59 -6.61 -6.05 -0.51
N LEU A 60 -5.45 -6.04 0.13
CA LEU A 60 -4.72 -4.80 0.42
C LEU A 60 -3.47 -4.78 -0.45
N LEU A 61 -3.34 -3.74 -1.28
CA LEU A 61 -2.17 -3.58 -2.14
C LEU A 61 -1.34 -2.45 -1.56
N VAL A 62 -0.18 -2.78 -1.01
CA VAL A 62 0.62 -1.83 -0.24
C VAL A 62 1.81 -1.31 -1.04
N TYR A 63 2.11 -0.03 -0.87
CA TYR A 63 3.30 0.57 -1.46
C TYR A 63 3.90 1.62 -0.53
N CYS A 64 5.15 1.95 -0.79
CA CYS A 64 5.87 3.00 -0.07
C CYS A 64 6.75 3.77 -1.07
N ALA A 65 7.72 4.53 -0.58
CA ALA A 65 8.57 5.34 -1.45
C ALA A 65 9.48 4.46 -2.34
N HIS A 66 10.14 3.46 -1.75
CA HIS A 66 11.17 2.67 -2.44
C HIS A 66 11.00 1.15 -2.32
N GLY A 67 9.97 0.68 -1.63
CA GLY A 67 9.65 -0.74 -1.56
C GLY A 67 10.11 -1.45 -0.29
N VAL A 68 10.85 -0.80 0.61
CA VAL A 68 11.34 -1.45 1.84
C VAL A 68 10.27 -1.46 2.93
N SER A 69 9.70 -0.30 3.24
CA SER A 69 8.69 -0.21 4.31
C SER A 69 7.42 -0.96 3.94
N SER A 70 7.05 -0.97 2.65
CA SER A 70 5.85 -1.70 2.22
C SER A 70 6.02 -3.20 2.40
N MET A 71 7.23 -3.73 2.19
CA MET A 71 7.48 -5.14 2.42
C MET A 71 7.29 -5.52 3.88
N LYS A 72 7.83 -4.68 4.79
CA LYS A 72 7.66 -4.90 6.23
C LYS A 72 6.18 -4.78 6.63
N ALA A 73 5.48 -3.79 6.08
CA ALA A 73 4.05 -3.61 6.34
C ALA A 73 3.26 -4.83 5.85
N ALA A 74 3.58 -5.32 4.65
CA ALA A 74 2.90 -6.48 4.08
C ALA A 74 3.03 -7.70 4.99
N LEU A 75 4.23 -7.92 5.54
CA LEU A 75 4.45 -9.03 6.45
C LEU A 75 3.58 -8.90 7.70
N ILE A 76 3.58 -7.72 8.32
CA ILE A 76 2.80 -7.48 9.53
C ILE A 76 1.29 -7.64 9.25
N MET A 77 0.82 -7.04 8.17
CA MET A 77 -0.60 -7.10 7.80
C MET A 77 -1.03 -8.52 7.49
N SER A 78 -0.16 -9.30 6.84
CA SER A 78 -0.42 -10.70 6.58
C SER A 78 -0.55 -11.48 7.89
N GLU A 79 0.32 -11.21 8.85
CA GLU A 79 0.24 -11.82 10.18
C GLU A 79 -1.05 -11.44 10.90
N ASP A 80 -1.55 -10.24 10.64
CA ASP A 80 -2.81 -9.77 11.23
C ASP A 80 -4.05 -10.36 10.55
N GLY A 81 -3.85 -11.20 9.53
CA GLY A 81 -4.95 -11.90 8.88
C GLY A 81 -5.49 -11.25 7.62
N TYR A 82 -4.83 -10.21 7.11
CA TYR A 82 -5.24 -9.57 5.86
C TYR A 82 -4.69 -10.31 4.65
N ARG A 83 -5.38 -10.18 3.52
CA ARG A 83 -4.90 -10.68 2.24
C ARG A 83 -4.11 -9.57 1.57
N VAL A 84 -2.79 -9.71 1.52
CA VAL A 84 -1.90 -8.62 1.13
C VAL A 84 -1.17 -8.92 -0.16
N ILE A 85 -1.09 -7.91 -1.01
CA ILE A 85 -0.25 -7.90 -2.20
C ILE A 85 0.75 -6.76 -1.99
N ASN A 86 2.03 -7.10 -1.93
CA ASN A 86 3.09 -6.10 -1.83
C ASN A 86 3.43 -5.60 -3.23
N THR A 87 3.92 -4.39 -3.34
CA THR A 87 4.41 -3.88 -4.62
C THR A 87 5.90 -3.60 -4.54
N VAL A 88 6.60 -3.92 -5.63
CA VAL A 88 8.04 -3.77 -5.74
C VAL A 88 8.36 -2.49 -6.49
N GLY A 89 9.39 -1.78 -6.04
CA GLY A 89 9.91 -0.58 -6.69
C GLY A 89 9.45 0.71 -6.05
N GLY A 90 8.32 0.71 -5.38
CA GLY A 90 7.80 1.88 -4.70
C GLY A 90 7.40 3.00 -5.64
N LEU A 91 6.95 4.11 -5.05
CA LEU A 91 6.50 5.26 -5.81
C LEU A 91 7.60 5.81 -6.73
N ALA A 92 8.86 5.62 -6.37
CA ALA A 92 9.99 6.06 -7.19
C ALA A 92 9.96 5.47 -8.60
N GLN A 93 9.38 4.27 -8.77
CA GLN A 93 9.30 3.60 -10.07
C GLN A 93 7.93 3.68 -10.72
N TYR A 94 7.01 4.38 -10.08
CA TYR A 94 5.67 4.56 -10.64
C TYR A 94 5.70 5.67 -11.68
N ARG A 95 5.06 5.46 -12.82
CA ARG A 95 5.05 6.40 -13.95
C ARG A 95 3.69 7.02 -14.24
N GLY A 96 2.66 6.60 -13.54
CA GLY A 96 1.32 7.11 -13.77
C GLY A 96 1.04 8.42 -13.05
N PRO A 97 -0.21 8.90 -13.14
CA PRO A 97 -0.60 10.14 -12.49
C PRO A 97 -0.70 10.00 -10.98
N LEU A 98 -0.48 11.10 -10.28
CA LEU A 98 -0.62 11.16 -8.83
C LEU A 98 -1.74 12.12 -8.45
N THR A 99 -2.40 11.82 -7.34
CA THR A 99 -3.37 12.71 -6.72
C THR A 99 -2.66 13.52 -5.66
N ARG A 100 -3.00 14.80 -5.56
CA ARG A 100 -2.42 15.69 -4.55
C ARG A 100 -3.55 16.29 -3.72
N GLN A 101 -3.27 16.44 -2.43
CA GLN A 101 -4.21 17.05 -1.51
C GLN A 101 -3.56 18.23 -0.83
N ARG A 102 -4.35 19.25 -0.52
CA ARG A 102 -3.87 20.46 0.11
C ARG A 102 -4.63 20.74 1.38
#